data_d8f14b6ad781c54a250b234144c48360
#
_entry.id   d8f14b6ad781c54a250b234144c48360
#
_cell.length_a   1.000
_cell.length_b   1.000
_cell.length_c   1.000
_cell.angle_alpha   90.00
_cell.angle_beta   90.00
_cell.angle_gamma   90.00
#
_symmetry.space_group_name_H-M   'P 1'
#
loop_
_entity.id
_entity.type
_entity.pdbx_description
1 polymer ?
#
loop_
_entity_poly.entity_id
_entity_poly.type
_entity_poly.pdbx_seq_one_letter_code
_entity_poly.pdbx_strand_id
1 'polypeptide(L)'
;MEPPNRYEHEAPGDLLHLDTKKLANFHHVGHRATGIRHAKNRKAGYQVLHVCNDDHSRACYMEVLPDEKKGTTASFLQRALLHVQAQGVQVRKLLTDNGSPYRSKEFKAMREAFGLKHSRTRPYRPRTNGKAERLIQTVLHEWAYGPTWHGSDERNQALAAWLHFYNHHRPHSALGGQPPVTRLNNLVGNDS
;
A
#
# COMPACT_ATOMS: atom_id res chain seq x y z
N MET A 1 -3.17 28.87 16.49
CA MET A 1 -3.50 27.92 15.40
C MET A 1 -3.67 26.56 16.07
N GLU A 2 -4.87 26.01 16.14
CA GLU A 2 -5.06 24.66 16.64
C GLU A 2 -4.33 23.66 15.72
N PRO A 3 -3.62 22.67 16.29
CA PRO A 3 -2.99 21.64 15.48
C PRO A 3 -4.06 20.90 14.68
N PRO A 4 -3.78 20.52 13.42
CA PRO A 4 -4.75 19.81 12.61
C PRO A 4 -5.17 18.53 13.33
N ASN A 5 -6.48 18.35 13.52
CA ASN A 5 -7.07 17.18 14.16
C ASN A 5 -6.64 15.92 13.39
N ARG A 6 -5.62 15.23 13.88
CA ARG A 6 -5.10 13.99 13.29
C ARG A 6 -6.00 12.87 13.72
N TYR A 7 -6.93 12.50 12.83
CA TYR A 7 -7.71 11.29 13.02
C TYR A 7 -6.78 10.08 12.87
N GLU A 8 -6.60 9.34 13.94
CA GLU A 8 -5.84 8.09 13.99
C GLU A 8 -6.65 7.06 14.75
N HIS A 9 -6.76 5.86 14.23
CA HIS A 9 -7.38 4.74 14.93
C HIS A 9 -6.50 4.29 16.09
N GLU A 10 -7.13 3.74 17.15
CA GLU A 10 -6.46 3.48 18.43
C GLU A 10 -5.58 2.23 18.40
N ALA A 11 -5.93 1.24 17.55
CA ALA A 11 -5.22 -0.02 17.49
C ALA A 11 -4.93 -0.46 16.03
N PRO A 12 -3.86 -1.24 15.80
CA PRO A 12 -3.64 -1.90 14.52
C PRO A 12 -4.83 -2.78 14.13
N GLY A 13 -5.17 -2.77 12.84
CA GLY A 13 -6.29 -3.51 12.29
C GLY A 13 -7.66 -2.83 12.42
N ASP A 14 -7.81 -1.78 13.22
CA ASP A 14 -9.06 -1.03 13.29
C ASP A 14 -9.48 -0.48 11.93
N LEU A 15 -8.52 -0.04 11.13
CA LEU A 15 -8.73 0.40 9.76
C LEU A 15 -7.53 0.08 8.86
N LEU A 16 -7.78 -0.66 7.79
CA LEU A 16 -6.84 -0.80 6.68
C LEU A 16 -7.26 0.06 5.50
N HIS A 17 -6.31 0.79 4.95
CA HIS A 17 -6.48 1.54 3.70
C HIS A 17 -6.02 0.67 2.53
N LEU A 18 -6.83 0.59 1.47
CA LEU A 18 -6.44 -0.02 0.21
C LEU A 18 -6.46 1.02 -0.90
N ASP A 19 -5.45 0.95 -1.75
CA ASP A 19 -5.33 1.82 -2.91
C ASP A 19 -4.52 1.13 -4.02
N THR A 20 -4.55 1.68 -5.21
CA THR A 20 -3.77 1.18 -6.35
C THR A 20 -3.02 2.29 -7.06
N LYS A 21 -1.89 1.95 -7.67
CA LYS A 21 -1.11 2.88 -8.49
C LYS A 21 -0.59 2.21 -9.75
N LYS A 22 -0.91 2.76 -10.91
CA LYS A 22 -0.35 2.32 -12.19
C LYS A 22 1.14 2.65 -12.27
N LEU A 23 1.94 1.66 -12.60
CA LEU A 23 3.37 1.76 -12.81
C LEU A 23 3.67 1.48 -14.28
N ALA A 24 4.35 2.40 -14.95
CA ALA A 24 4.81 2.16 -16.31
C ALA A 24 5.77 0.97 -16.35
N ASN A 25 5.60 0.11 -17.35
CA ASN A 25 6.57 -0.92 -17.68
C ASN A 25 7.69 -0.33 -18.55
N PHE A 26 8.88 -0.89 -18.40
CA PHE A 26 10.03 -0.53 -19.19
C PHE A 26 11.00 -1.72 -19.28
N HIS A 27 11.72 -1.81 -20.39
CA HIS A 27 12.68 -2.88 -20.68
C HIS A 27 14.12 -2.37 -20.72
N HIS A 28 14.31 -1.05 -20.67
CA HIS A 28 15.63 -0.40 -20.70
C HIS A 28 15.65 0.79 -19.76
N VAL A 29 16.83 1.12 -19.30
CA VAL A 29 17.09 2.30 -18.46
C VAL A 29 16.49 3.54 -19.11
N GLY A 30 15.68 4.29 -18.38
CA GLY A 30 15.02 5.49 -18.86
C GLY A 30 16.00 6.64 -19.12
N HIS A 31 15.60 7.60 -19.95
CA HIS A 31 16.41 8.76 -20.34
C HIS A 31 16.88 9.62 -19.13
N ARG A 32 16.21 9.54 -18.00
CA ARG A 32 16.63 10.20 -16.74
C ARG A 32 18.01 9.78 -16.27
N ALA A 33 18.37 8.51 -16.50
CA ALA A 33 19.66 7.97 -16.10
C ALA A 33 20.68 7.98 -17.25
N THR A 34 20.22 7.86 -18.51
CA THR A 34 21.11 7.78 -19.68
C THR A 34 21.34 9.12 -20.38
N GLY A 35 20.51 10.13 -20.11
CA GLY A 35 20.51 11.39 -20.86
C GLY A 35 20.01 11.29 -22.32
N ILE A 36 19.73 10.09 -22.81
CA ILE A 36 19.38 9.81 -24.22
C ILE A 36 17.87 9.69 -24.39
N ARG A 37 17.23 10.63 -25.07
CA ARG A 37 15.78 10.67 -25.30
C ARG A 37 15.24 9.61 -26.28
N HIS A 38 16.08 8.85 -26.95
CA HIS A 38 15.68 7.96 -28.05
C HIS A 38 15.27 6.54 -27.61
N ALA A 39 15.59 6.13 -26.39
CA ALA A 39 15.13 4.85 -25.82
C ALA A 39 13.65 4.92 -25.40
N LYS A 40 12.74 4.94 -26.38
CA LYS A 40 11.30 4.90 -26.09
C LYS A 40 10.90 3.45 -25.76
N ASN A 41 10.45 3.21 -24.55
CA ASN A 41 9.78 1.97 -24.15
C ASN A 41 8.36 1.90 -24.77
N ARG A 42 8.29 2.01 -26.12
CA ARG A 42 7.01 1.97 -26.83
C ARG A 42 6.34 0.61 -26.61
N LYS A 43 5.05 0.61 -26.27
CA LYS A 43 4.22 -0.59 -26.04
C LYS A 43 4.56 -1.42 -24.79
N ALA A 44 5.35 -0.93 -23.85
CA ALA A 44 5.66 -1.69 -22.63
C ALA A 44 4.44 -1.87 -21.70
N GLY A 45 3.38 -1.07 -21.89
CA GLY A 45 2.18 -1.15 -21.05
C GLY A 45 2.40 -0.66 -19.62
N TYR A 46 1.60 -1.18 -18.69
CA TYR A 46 1.72 -0.88 -17.26
C TYR A 46 1.37 -2.11 -16.42
N GLN A 47 1.85 -2.11 -15.21
CA GLN A 47 1.43 -2.97 -14.09
C GLN A 47 0.77 -2.11 -13.02
N VAL A 48 0.18 -2.74 -12.02
CA VAL A 48 -0.49 -2.05 -10.94
C VAL A 48 0.13 -2.43 -9.61
N LEU A 49 0.60 -1.45 -8.87
CA LEU A 49 0.96 -1.60 -7.48
C LEU A 49 -0.33 -1.57 -6.67
N HIS A 50 -0.64 -2.66 -5.99
CA HIS A 50 -1.69 -2.75 -4.99
C HIS A 50 -1.09 -2.51 -3.61
N VAL A 51 -1.73 -1.67 -2.82
CA VAL A 51 -1.25 -1.22 -1.51
C VAL A 51 -2.30 -1.48 -0.46
N CYS A 52 -1.89 -2.04 0.67
CA CYS A 52 -2.66 -2.13 1.90
C CYS A 52 -1.81 -1.56 3.04
N ASN A 53 -2.31 -0.57 3.77
CA ASN A 53 -1.61 -0.07 4.94
C ASN A 53 -2.54 0.12 6.13
N ASP A 54 -2.01 -0.18 7.30
CA ASP A 54 -2.70 0.01 8.56
C ASP A 54 -2.70 1.48 8.99
N ASP A 55 -3.86 1.97 9.42
CA ASP A 55 -4.05 3.37 9.82
C ASP A 55 -3.25 3.74 11.06
N HIS A 56 -3.15 2.83 12.02
CA HIS A 56 -2.48 3.06 13.30
C HIS A 56 -0.96 2.86 13.21
N SER A 57 -0.52 1.68 12.84
CA SER A 57 0.90 1.31 12.83
C SER A 57 1.68 1.83 11.63
N ARG A 58 0.99 2.16 10.53
CA ARG A 58 1.60 2.48 9.22
C ARG A 58 2.24 1.27 8.54
N ALA A 59 2.17 0.08 9.13
CA ALA A 59 2.66 -1.12 8.50
C ALA A 59 1.90 -1.37 7.18
N CYS A 60 2.62 -1.81 6.17
CA CYS A 60 2.05 -1.97 4.85
C CYS A 60 2.39 -3.33 4.22
N TYR A 61 1.50 -3.75 3.32
CA TYR A 61 1.67 -4.88 2.43
C TYR A 61 1.41 -4.44 1.00
N MET A 62 2.20 -4.89 0.05
CA MET A 62 2.12 -4.45 -1.35
C MET A 62 2.45 -5.57 -2.31
N GLU A 63 1.85 -5.51 -3.49
CA GLU A 63 2.16 -6.38 -4.61
C GLU A 63 2.10 -5.60 -5.92
N VAL A 64 2.98 -5.94 -6.85
CA VAL A 64 2.85 -5.52 -8.26
C VAL A 64 2.10 -6.60 -9.02
N LEU A 65 0.93 -6.27 -9.53
CA LEU A 65 0.03 -7.19 -10.21
C LEU A 65 -0.25 -6.72 -11.64
N PRO A 66 -0.70 -7.61 -12.54
CA PRO A 66 -0.92 -7.27 -13.94
C PRO A 66 -1.97 -6.18 -14.15
N ASP A 67 -2.97 -6.13 -13.31
CA ASP A 67 -4.11 -5.20 -13.45
C ASP A 67 -4.79 -4.90 -12.11
N GLU A 68 -5.81 -4.04 -12.16
CA GLU A 68 -6.71 -3.70 -11.05
C GLU A 68 -8.13 -4.24 -11.26
N LYS A 69 -8.26 -5.36 -11.98
CA LYS A 69 -9.57 -5.98 -12.19
C LYS A 69 -10.13 -6.56 -10.90
N LYS A 70 -11.46 -6.79 -10.91
CA LYS A 70 -12.22 -7.26 -9.75
C LYS A 70 -11.65 -8.52 -9.09
N GLY A 71 -11.27 -9.54 -9.89
CA GLY A 71 -10.68 -10.78 -9.37
C GLY A 71 -9.29 -10.56 -8.79
N THR A 72 -8.43 -9.81 -9.49
CA THR A 72 -7.09 -9.46 -9.04
C THR A 72 -7.13 -8.68 -7.72
N THR A 73 -8.03 -7.70 -7.62
CA THR A 73 -8.19 -6.87 -6.41
C THR A 73 -8.73 -7.69 -5.23
N ALA A 74 -9.70 -8.60 -5.47
CA ALA A 74 -10.22 -9.47 -4.43
C ALA A 74 -9.15 -10.47 -3.91
N SER A 75 -8.37 -11.06 -4.82
CA SER A 75 -7.26 -11.96 -4.46
C SER A 75 -6.13 -11.23 -3.72
N PHE A 76 -5.82 -9.99 -4.10
CA PHE A 76 -4.89 -9.14 -3.34
C PHE A 76 -5.39 -8.91 -1.92
N LEU A 77 -6.68 -8.54 -1.75
CA LEU A 77 -7.27 -8.33 -0.43
C LEU A 77 -7.08 -9.58 0.45
N GLN A 78 -7.35 -10.77 -0.08
CA GLN A 78 -7.18 -12.02 0.67
C GLN A 78 -5.76 -12.19 1.18
N ARG A 79 -4.74 -12.01 0.31
CA ARG A 79 -3.34 -12.17 0.71
C ARG A 79 -2.89 -11.10 1.70
N ALA A 80 -3.34 -9.86 1.50
CA ALA A 80 -3.06 -8.77 2.44
C ALA A 80 -3.64 -9.06 3.84
N LEU A 81 -4.89 -9.54 3.92
CA LEU A 81 -5.52 -9.90 5.19
C LEU A 81 -4.81 -11.06 5.88
N LEU A 82 -4.44 -12.11 5.14
CA LEU A 82 -3.69 -13.23 5.69
C LEU A 82 -2.31 -12.78 6.21
N HIS A 83 -1.63 -11.88 5.49
CA HIS A 83 -0.36 -11.31 5.93
C HIS A 83 -0.51 -10.53 7.25
N VAL A 84 -1.53 -9.69 7.37
CA VAL A 84 -1.79 -8.90 8.58
C VAL A 84 -2.18 -9.80 9.75
N GLN A 85 -3.01 -10.82 9.52
CA GLN A 85 -3.40 -11.80 10.54
C GLN A 85 -2.22 -12.64 11.03
N ALA A 86 -1.27 -12.98 10.15
CA ALA A 86 -0.06 -13.69 10.52
C ALA A 86 0.84 -12.88 11.49
N GLN A 87 0.65 -11.56 11.55
CA GLN A 87 1.30 -10.67 12.51
C GLN A 87 0.51 -10.50 13.83
N GLY A 88 -0.53 -11.32 14.05
CA GLY A 88 -1.38 -11.26 15.25
C GLY A 88 -2.41 -10.12 15.24
N VAL A 89 -2.59 -9.42 14.13
CA VAL A 89 -3.49 -8.28 14.03
C VAL A 89 -4.87 -8.70 13.52
N GLN A 90 -5.91 -8.38 14.29
CA GLN A 90 -7.29 -8.59 13.89
C GLN A 90 -7.82 -7.39 13.12
N VAL A 91 -8.16 -7.59 11.86
CA VAL A 91 -8.71 -6.53 11.00
C VAL A 91 -10.21 -6.37 11.22
N ARG A 92 -10.67 -5.12 11.33
CA ARG A 92 -12.09 -4.79 11.57
C ARG A 92 -12.76 -4.08 10.40
N LYS A 93 -12.02 -3.18 9.73
CA LYS A 93 -12.59 -2.30 8.72
C LYS A 93 -11.61 -2.01 7.59
N LEU A 94 -12.17 -1.84 6.40
CA LEU A 94 -11.46 -1.39 5.19
C LEU A 94 -11.92 0.01 4.79
N LEU A 95 -10.99 0.80 4.28
CA LEU A 95 -11.25 2.05 3.57
C LEU A 95 -10.63 1.99 2.17
N THR A 96 -11.45 2.26 1.15
CA THR A 96 -11.02 2.33 -0.24
C THR A 96 -11.54 3.62 -0.88
N ASP A 97 -11.08 3.91 -2.07
CA ASP A 97 -11.76 4.87 -2.94
C ASP A 97 -13.08 4.28 -3.50
N ASN A 98 -13.68 4.99 -4.48
CA ASN A 98 -14.90 4.56 -5.15
C ASN A 98 -14.63 3.76 -6.44
N GLY A 99 -13.43 3.27 -6.65
CA GLY A 99 -13.05 2.48 -7.82
C GLY A 99 -13.95 1.27 -8.06
N SER A 100 -14.19 0.94 -9.32
CA SER A 100 -15.08 -0.16 -9.70
C SER A 100 -14.69 -1.52 -9.12
N PRO A 101 -13.40 -1.89 -8.97
CA PRO A 101 -13.00 -3.15 -8.36
C PRO A 101 -13.49 -3.31 -6.92
N TYR A 102 -13.44 -2.24 -6.13
CA TYR A 102 -13.87 -2.23 -4.73
C TYR A 102 -15.40 -2.28 -4.54
N ARG A 103 -16.16 -2.10 -5.64
CA ARG A 103 -17.62 -2.21 -5.69
C ARG A 103 -18.10 -3.56 -6.24
N SER A 104 -17.19 -4.40 -6.66
CA SER A 104 -17.48 -5.68 -7.28
C SER A 104 -18.08 -6.70 -6.31
N LYS A 105 -18.78 -7.70 -6.85
CA LYS A 105 -19.31 -8.82 -6.06
C LYS A 105 -18.20 -9.67 -5.44
N GLU A 106 -17.10 -9.84 -6.18
CA GLU A 106 -15.93 -10.59 -5.76
C GLU A 106 -15.25 -9.94 -4.55
N PHE A 107 -15.05 -8.62 -4.58
CA PHE A 107 -14.50 -7.88 -3.45
C PHE A 107 -15.43 -7.91 -2.24
N LYS A 108 -16.75 -7.76 -2.49
CA LYS A 108 -17.76 -7.86 -1.44
C LYS A 108 -17.74 -9.24 -0.77
N ALA A 109 -17.75 -10.32 -1.54
CA ALA A 109 -17.70 -11.68 -1.00
C ALA A 109 -16.44 -11.92 -0.17
N MET A 110 -15.27 -11.46 -0.64
CA MET A 110 -14.01 -11.60 0.08
C MET A 110 -14.05 -10.89 1.44
N ARG A 111 -14.44 -9.59 1.49
CA ARG A 111 -14.52 -8.87 2.75
C ARG A 111 -15.53 -9.45 3.73
N GLU A 112 -16.66 -9.99 3.22
CA GLU A 112 -17.68 -10.64 4.06
C GLU A 112 -17.18 -11.97 4.64
N ALA A 113 -16.42 -12.74 3.88
CA ALA A 113 -15.78 -13.97 4.38
C ALA A 113 -14.82 -13.69 5.56
N PHE A 114 -14.21 -12.51 5.63
CA PHE A 114 -13.39 -12.07 6.75
C PHE A 114 -14.15 -11.23 7.80
N GLY A 115 -15.47 -11.06 7.66
CA GLY A 115 -16.30 -10.31 8.61
C GLY A 115 -16.03 -8.80 8.65
N LEU A 116 -15.50 -8.21 7.57
CA LEU A 116 -15.00 -6.85 7.57
C LEU A 116 -16.06 -5.81 7.22
N LYS A 117 -16.09 -4.71 7.96
CA LYS A 117 -16.81 -3.49 7.57
C LYS A 117 -16.06 -2.79 6.44
N HIS A 118 -16.78 -2.15 5.52
CA HIS A 118 -16.19 -1.41 4.40
C HIS A 118 -16.74 0.01 4.34
N SER A 119 -15.84 0.97 4.33
CA SER A 119 -16.13 2.36 4.04
C SER A 119 -15.44 2.77 2.75
N ARG A 120 -16.04 3.71 2.04
CA ARG A 120 -15.46 4.34 0.86
C ARG A 120 -15.26 5.82 1.11
N THR A 121 -14.24 6.40 0.51
CA THR A 121 -14.00 7.84 0.58
C THR A 121 -15.20 8.60 0.04
N ARG A 122 -15.61 9.67 0.73
CA ARG A 122 -16.68 10.54 0.22
C ARG A 122 -16.15 11.38 -0.93
N PRO A 123 -16.96 11.56 -2.00
CA PRO A 123 -16.61 12.50 -3.07
C PRO A 123 -16.26 13.88 -2.46
N TYR A 124 -15.26 14.55 -3.00
CA TYR A 124 -14.80 15.87 -2.58
C TYR A 124 -14.27 16.00 -1.13
N ARG A 125 -13.91 14.89 -0.46
CA ARG A 125 -13.20 14.90 0.82
C ARG A 125 -11.87 14.13 0.73
N PRO A 126 -10.82 14.70 0.12
CA PRO A 126 -9.54 14.02 -0.11
C PRO A 126 -8.82 13.63 1.19
N ARG A 127 -9.13 14.27 2.32
CA ARG A 127 -8.45 14.02 3.62
C ARG A 127 -8.63 12.59 4.17
N THR A 128 -9.62 11.81 3.67
CA THR A 128 -9.89 10.47 4.20
C THR A 128 -8.93 9.39 3.71
N ASN A 129 -8.25 9.57 2.56
CA ASN A 129 -7.27 8.61 2.02
C ASN A 129 -5.82 9.13 2.03
N GLY A 130 -5.59 10.27 2.67
CA GLY A 130 -4.28 10.94 2.67
C GLY A 130 -3.11 10.08 3.18
N LYS A 131 -3.39 9.07 4.02
CA LYS A 131 -2.36 8.14 4.51
C LYS A 131 -1.91 7.16 3.43
N ALA A 132 -2.84 6.58 2.66
CA ALA A 132 -2.50 5.72 1.52
C ALA A 132 -1.83 6.52 0.40
N GLU A 133 -2.34 7.71 0.08
CA GLU A 133 -1.73 8.62 -0.90
C GLU A 133 -0.29 8.99 -0.52
N ARG A 134 -0.05 9.31 0.74
CA ARG A 134 1.30 9.62 1.25
C ARG A 134 2.23 8.42 1.17
N LEU A 135 1.74 7.23 1.50
CA LEU A 135 2.51 5.99 1.36
C LEU A 135 2.87 5.75 -0.11
N ILE A 136 1.90 5.87 -1.03
CA ILE A 136 2.15 5.72 -2.46
C ILE A 136 3.22 6.72 -2.94
N GLN A 137 3.17 7.98 -2.54
CA GLN A 137 4.22 8.95 -2.87
C GLN A 137 5.60 8.51 -2.39
N THR A 138 5.69 7.99 -1.15
CA THR A 138 6.94 7.46 -0.59
C THR A 138 7.46 6.27 -1.42
N VAL A 139 6.58 5.31 -1.72
CA VAL A 139 6.90 4.14 -2.56
C VAL A 139 7.41 4.55 -3.94
N LEU A 140 6.72 5.50 -4.58
CA LEU A 140 7.12 5.98 -5.91
C LEU A 140 8.49 6.64 -5.86
N HIS A 141 8.75 7.44 -4.83
CA HIS A 141 9.98 8.20 -4.71
C HIS A 141 11.17 7.34 -4.29
N GLU A 142 10.99 6.42 -3.35
CA GLU A 142 12.08 5.66 -2.75
C GLU A 142 12.36 4.33 -3.47
N TRP A 143 11.33 3.70 -4.05
CA TRP A 143 11.47 2.41 -4.72
C TRP A 143 11.20 2.48 -6.22
N ALA A 144 10.00 2.91 -6.66
CA ALA A 144 9.61 2.72 -8.06
C ALA A 144 10.44 3.54 -9.04
N TYR A 145 10.81 4.77 -8.66
CA TYR A 145 11.48 5.74 -9.51
C TYR A 145 12.72 6.40 -8.87
N GLY A 146 13.05 6.07 -7.63
CA GLY A 146 14.24 6.58 -6.94
C GLY A 146 15.51 5.97 -7.51
N PRO A 147 15.70 4.65 -7.42
CA PRO A 147 16.85 3.97 -7.99
C PRO A 147 16.78 3.90 -9.53
N THR A 148 17.93 3.63 -10.14
CA THR A 148 18.01 3.32 -11.56
C THR A 148 17.83 1.83 -11.76
N TRP A 149 16.72 1.44 -12.42
CA TRP A 149 16.40 0.06 -12.76
C TRP A 149 16.68 -0.23 -14.23
N HIS A 150 17.21 -1.40 -14.55
CA HIS A 150 17.43 -1.85 -15.92
C HIS A 150 16.14 -2.33 -16.61
N GLY A 151 15.11 -2.66 -15.81
CA GLY A 151 13.81 -3.08 -16.31
C GLY A 151 12.77 -3.18 -15.20
N SER A 152 11.51 -3.36 -15.59
CA SER A 152 10.40 -3.51 -14.63
C SER A 152 10.56 -4.74 -13.74
N ASP A 153 11.17 -5.81 -14.25
CA ASP A 153 11.33 -7.06 -13.49
C ASP A 153 12.32 -6.87 -12.33
N GLU A 154 13.45 -6.20 -12.58
CA GLU A 154 14.42 -5.85 -11.53
C GLU A 154 13.78 -4.95 -10.47
N ARG A 155 13.05 -3.91 -10.90
CA ARG A 155 12.27 -3.07 -9.98
C ARG A 155 11.33 -3.90 -9.11
N ASN A 156 10.56 -4.80 -9.72
CA ASN A 156 9.57 -5.60 -9.01
C ASN A 156 10.21 -6.58 -8.04
N GLN A 157 11.34 -7.21 -8.39
CA GLN A 157 12.10 -8.08 -7.50
C GLN A 157 12.61 -7.34 -6.24
N ALA A 158 12.97 -6.08 -6.38
CA ALA A 158 13.43 -5.25 -5.28
C ALA A 158 12.29 -4.82 -4.31
N LEU A 159 11.02 -5.01 -4.66
CA LEU A 159 9.90 -4.59 -3.81
C LEU A 159 9.92 -5.27 -2.44
N ALA A 160 10.21 -6.56 -2.38
CA ALA A 160 10.21 -7.31 -1.11
C ALA A 160 11.25 -6.77 -0.13
N ALA A 161 12.45 -6.47 -0.59
CA ALA A 161 13.51 -5.89 0.23
C ALA A 161 13.15 -4.47 0.70
N TRP A 162 12.59 -3.64 -0.20
CA TRP A 162 12.15 -2.30 0.15
C TRP A 162 11.00 -2.33 1.17
N LEU A 163 10.02 -3.24 0.99
CA LEU A 163 8.88 -3.40 1.90
C LEU A 163 9.35 -3.84 3.31
N HIS A 164 10.31 -4.75 3.36
CA HIS A 164 10.95 -5.14 4.62
C HIS A 164 11.62 -3.94 5.29
N PHE A 165 12.44 -3.18 4.55
CA PHE A 165 13.07 -1.96 5.06
C PHE A 165 12.02 -0.96 5.56
N TYR A 166 10.96 -0.71 4.79
CA TYR A 166 9.89 0.22 5.17
C TYR A 166 9.23 -0.16 6.49
N ASN A 167 8.86 -1.43 6.67
CA ASN A 167 8.14 -1.88 7.85
C ASN A 167 9.03 -2.02 9.09
N HIS A 168 10.31 -2.39 8.94
CA HIS A 168 11.17 -2.78 10.07
C HIS A 168 12.28 -1.78 10.38
N HIS A 169 12.66 -0.91 9.45
CA HIS A 169 13.85 -0.07 9.61
C HIS A 169 13.63 1.40 9.29
N ARG A 170 12.68 1.72 8.42
CA ARG A 170 12.47 3.10 7.99
C ARG A 170 11.88 3.95 9.11
N PRO A 171 12.55 5.06 9.52
CA PRO A 171 11.99 5.97 10.53
C PRO A 171 10.76 6.71 9.99
N HIS A 172 9.73 6.80 10.81
CA HIS A 172 8.50 7.54 10.50
C HIS A 172 8.30 8.70 11.47
N SER A 173 8.24 9.92 10.95
CA SER A 173 8.02 11.12 11.77
C SER A 173 6.71 11.05 12.57
N ALA A 174 5.65 10.48 11.98
CA ALA A 174 4.36 10.28 12.66
C ALA A 174 4.42 9.25 13.79
N LEU A 175 5.49 8.44 13.86
CA LEU A 175 5.72 7.40 14.86
C LEU A 175 6.88 7.75 15.81
N GLY A 176 7.21 9.04 15.93
CA GLY A 176 8.34 9.47 16.75
C GLY A 176 9.69 8.98 16.26
N GLY A 177 9.84 8.77 14.95
CA GLY A 177 11.07 8.26 14.34
C GLY A 177 11.20 6.73 14.37
N GLN A 178 10.22 6.01 14.92
CA GLN A 178 10.23 4.55 14.96
C GLN A 178 9.68 3.92 13.68
N PRO A 179 10.11 2.70 13.31
CA PRO A 179 9.53 1.97 12.18
C PRO A 179 8.12 1.42 12.50
N PRO A 180 7.31 1.14 11.47
CA PRO A 180 5.93 0.65 11.64
C PRO A 180 5.77 -0.58 12.54
N VAL A 181 6.69 -1.53 12.48
CA VAL A 181 6.66 -2.78 13.26
C VAL A 181 6.62 -2.54 14.77
N THR A 182 7.19 -1.44 15.26
CA THR A 182 7.20 -1.14 16.71
C THR A 182 5.79 -0.96 17.28
N ARG A 183 4.85 -0.45 16.48
CA ARG A 183 3.45 -0.33 16.89
C ARG A 183 2.64 -1.62 16.75
N LEU A 184 3.11 -2.59 15.97
CA LEU A 184 2.52 -3.93 15.93
C LEU A 184 2.93 -4.75 17.15
N ASN A 185 4.21 -4.69 17.55
CA ASN A 185 4.75 -5.46 18.66
C ASN A 185 4.19 -5.04 20.03
N ASN A 186 3.76 -3.80 20.18
CA ASN A 186 3.17 -3.31 21.44
C ASN A 186 1.79 -3.94 21.78
N LEU A 187 1.20 -4.73 20.87
CA LEU A 187 -0.01 -5.49 21.16
C LEU A 187 0.26 -6.85 21.79
N VAL A 188 1.45 -7.39 21.61
CA VAL A 188 1.84 -8.74 22.10
C VAL A 188 2.44 -8.67 23.51
N GLY A 189 2.66 -7.50 24.07
CA GLY A 189 3.46 -7.28 25.26
C GLY A 189 2.70 -6.92 26.54
N ASN A 190 1.37 -6.99 26.60
CA ASN A 190 0.60 -6.59 27.78
C ASN A 190 -0.05 -7.74 28.57
N ASP A 191 0.40 -8.98 28.37
CA ASP A 191 0.06 -10.10 29.25
C ASP A 191 1.33 -10.62 29.92
N SER A 192 1.78 -9.89 30.95
CA SER A 192 2.73 -10.37 31.96
C SER A 192 2.51 -9.63 33.27
#